data_dbd6aed01af82b267839a3e70f638b6c
#
_entry.id   dbd6aed01af82b267839a3e70f638b6c
#
_cell.length_a   1.000
_cell.length_b   1.000
_cell.length_c   1.000
_cell.angle_alpha   90.00
_cell.angle_beta   90.00
_cell.angle_gamma   90.00
#
_symmetry.space_group_name_H-M   'P 1'
#
loop_
_entity.id
_entity.type
_entity.pdbx_description
1 polymer ?
#
loop_
_entity_poly.entity_id
_entity_poly.type
_entity_poly.pdbx_seq_one_letter_code
_entity_poly.pdbx_strand_id
1 'polypeptide(L)'
;MLIAICDDSRIDALLSKTLIIEYCKKHHLSCTVVLYENGSGLLRDIIDGKSFDIVFMDIYVGQELGIDIARQLRNVGYENLLIFSTITDEYAIESYSVKANGYILKPYNMPRLENVLDRVLEKYDTDFMRVKVRNTYVNVPYSDIIYI
;
A
#
# COMPACT_ATOMS: atom_id res chain seq x y z
N MET A 1 -3.73 -6.91 -8.70
CA MET A 1 -3.45 -5.93 -7.65
C MET A 1 -2.17 -5.18 -7.97
N LEU A 2 -2.18 -3.88 -7.95
CA LEU A 2 -1.00 -3.05 -8.18
C LEU A 2 -0.51 -2.50 -6.85
N ILE A 3 0.74 -2.77 -6.50
CA ILE A 3 1.33 -2.43 -5.20
C ILE A 3 2.56 -1.56 -5.40
N ALA A 4 2.65 -0.45 -4.68
CA ALA A 4 3.84 0.37 -4.64
C ALA A 4 4.61 0.15 -3.35
N ILE A 5 5.93 0.14 -3.44
CA ILE A 5 6.83 0.19 -2.28
C ILE A 5 7.69 1.43 -2.43
N CYS A 6 7.58 2.34 -1.47
CA CYS A 6 8.39 3.56 -1.42
C CYS A 6 9.41 3.44 -0.28
N ASP A 7 10.65 3.24 -0.65
CA ASP A 7 11.75 2.96 0.28
C ASP A 7 13.07 3.31 -0.41
N ASP A 8 13.90 4.13 0.21
CA ASP A 8 15.19 4.50 -0.34
C ASP A 8 16.26 3.41 -0.19
N SER A 9 16.04 2.43 0.67
CA SER A 9 16.89 1.24 0.78
C SER A 9 16.47 0.20 -0.26
N ARG A 10 17.27 0.04 -1.29
CA ARG A 10 17.00 -0.95 -2.34
C ARG A 10 16.92 -2.37 -1.80
N ILE A 11 17.78 -2.71 -0.82
CA ILE A 11 17.78 -4.04 -0.19
C ILE A 11 16.47 -4.28 0.53
N ASP A 12 16.03 -3.33 1.35
CA ASP A 12 14.77 -3.44 2.10
C ASP A 12 13.57 -3.52 1.14
N ALA A 13 13.58 -2.70 0.09
CA ALA A 13 12.53 -2.71 -0.92
C ALA A 13 12.43 -4.08 -1.62
N LEU A 14 13.55 -4.67 -1.97
CA LEU A 14 13.59 -6.00 -2.62
C LEU A 14 13.15 -7.12 -1.68
N LEU A 15 13.55 -7.06 -0.40
CA LEU A 15 13.10 -8.02 0.61
C LEU A 15 11.58 -7.94 0.80
N SER A 16 11.04 -6.74 0.93
CA SER A 16 9.61 -6.52 1.04
C SER A 16 8.86 -7.01 -0.20
N LYS A 17 9.37 -6.69 -1.38
CA LYS A 17 8.80 -7.17 -2.65
C LYS A 17 8.73 -8.69 -2.71
N THR A 18 9.80 -9.37 -2.33
CA THR A 18 9.88 -10.82 -2.33
C THR A 18 8.81 -11.44 -1.43
N LEU A 19 8.67 -10.92 -0.21
CA LEU A 19 7.65 -11.40 0.74
C LEU A 19 6.23 -11.11 0.25
N ILE A 20 5.99 -9.94 -0.33
CA ILE A 20 4.68 -9.56 -0.83
C ILE A 20 4.27 -10.45 -2.02
N ILE A 21 5.18 -10.71 -2.94
CA ILE A 21 4.91 -11.60 -4.08
C ILE A 21 4.62 -13.02 -3.59
N GLU A 22 5.36 -13.51 -2.61
CA GLU A 22 5.15 -14.81 -2.01
C GLU A 22 3.79 -14.90 -1.31
N TYR A 23 3.42 -13.86 -0.57
CA TYR A 23 2.08 -13.74 0.03
C TYR A 23 0.98 -13.82 -1.04
N CYS A 24 1.11 -13.06 -2.11
CA CYS A 24 0.12 -13.04 -3.20
C CYS A 24 -0.02 -14.41 -3.86
N LYS A 25 1.09 -15.10 -4.09
CA LYS A 25 1.06 -16.48 -4.64
C LYS A 25 0.32 -17.45 -3.71
N LYS A 26 0.61 -17.36 -2.42
CA LYS A 26 -0.02 -18.21 -1.41
C LYS A 26 -1.54 -18.00 -1.34
N HIS A 27 -1.99 -16.78 -1.54
CA HIS A 27 -3.40 -16.40 -1.46
C HIS A 27 -4.08 -16.33 -2.85
N HIS A 28 -3.44 -16.84 -3.88
CA HIS A 28 -3.95 -16.85 -5.27
C HIS A 28 -4.33 -15.46 -5.78
N LEU A 29 -3.55 -14.44 -5.38
CA LEU A 29 -3.72 -13.07 -5.84
C LEU A 29 -2.71 -12.78 -6.94
N SER A 30 -3.18 -12.17 -8.03
CA SER A 30 -2.30 -11.62 -9.05
C SER A 30 -1.83 -10.23 -8.62
N CYS A 31 -0.52 -10.02 -8.53
CA CYS A 31 0.00 -8.73 -8.14
C CYS A 31 1.20 -8.29 -8.99
N THR A 32 1.31 -6.98 -9.17
CA THR A 32 2.48 -6.31 -9.73
C THR A 32 3.00 -5.34 -8.69
N VAL A 33 4.30 -5.38 -8.43
CA VAL A 33 4.95 -4.53 -7.43
C VAL A 33 5.88 -3.54 -8.13
N VAL A 34 5.71 -2.25 -7.85
CA VAL A 34 6.54 -1.16 -8.39
C VAL A 34 7.32 -0.53 -7.24
N LEU A 35 8.63 -0.37 -7.44
CA LEU A 35 9.53 0.20 -6.44
C LEU A 35 9.78 1.69 -6.72
N TYR A 36 9.74 2.51 -5.67
CA TYR A 36 10.07 3.93 -5.71
C TYR A 36 11.15 4.22 -4.68
N GLU A 37 12.20 4.93 -5.07
CA GLU A 37 13.29 5.34 -4.18
C GLU A 37 12.99 6.65 -3.44
N ASN A 38 12.00 7.41 -3.93
CA ASN A 38 11.62 8.68 -3.33
C ASN A 38 10.11 8.93 -3.49
N GLY A 39 9.61 9.88 -2.71
CA GLY A 39 8.19 10.20 -2.70
C GLY A 39 7.73 10.93 -3.96
N SER A 40 8.60 11.71 -4.59
CA SER A 40 8.22 12.51 -5.77
C SER A 40 7.87 11.62 -6.97
N GLY A 41 8.58 10.51 -7.17
CA GLY A 41 8.28 9.56 -8.24
C GLY A 41 6.92 8.90 -8.06
N LEU A 42 6.63 8.45 -6.85
CA LEU A 42 5.34 7.86 -6.51
C LEU A 42 4.20 8.88 -6.67
N LEU A 43 4.38 10.08 -6.15
CA LEU A 43 3.38 11.14 -6.22
C LEU A 43 3.06 11.51 -7.67
N ARG A 44 4.09 11.63 -8.51
CA ARG A 44 3.92 11.93 -9.93
C ARG A 44 3.09 10.86 -10.64
N ASP A 45 3.40 9.59 -10.41
CA ASP A 45 2.68 8.49 -11.05
C ASP A 45 1.21 8.46 -10.62
N ILE A 46 0.92 8.74 -9.36
CA ILE A 46 -0.46 8.81 -8.86
C ILE A 46 -1.20 10.01 -9.48
N ILE A 47 -0.56 11.17 -9.55
CA ILE A 47 -1.15 12.36 -10.21
C ILE A 47 -1.42 12.08 -11.68
N ASP A 48 -0.54 11.34 -12.35
CA ASP A 48 -0.67 10.98 -13.76
C ASP A 48 -1.71 9.87 -14.01
N GLY A 49 -2.40 9.43 -12.96
CA GLY A 49 -3.53 8.49 -13.08
C GLY A 49 -3.23 7.05 -12.72
N LYS A 50 -2.02 6.73 -12.26
CA LYS A 50 -1.69 5.38 -11.81
C LYS A 50 -2.41 5.08 -10.50
N SER A 51 -3.18 4.00 -10.48
CA SER A 51 -3.98 3.62 -9.31
C SER A 51 -3.39 2.41 -8.61
N PHE A 52 -2.80 2.63 -7.44
CA PHE A 52 -2.29 1.55 -6.61
C PHE A 52 -3.37 1.06 -5.65
N ASP A 53 -3.45 -0.25 -5.48
CA ASP A 53 -4.32 -0.85 -4.46
C ASP A 53 -3.71 -0.69 -3.06
N ILE A 54 -2.39 -0.84 -2.96
CA ILE A 54 -1.66 -0.71 -1.70
C ILE A 54 -0.38 0.09 -1.94
N VAL A 55 -0.08 1.00 -1.04
CA VAL A 55 1.23 1.65 -0.94
C VAL A 55 1.88 1.23 0.38
N PHE A 56 3.05 0.61 0.28
CA PHE A 56 3.95 0.40 1.42
C PHE A 56 4.91 1.57 1.47
N MET A 57 4.94 2.28 2.58
CA MET A 57 5.71 3.50 2.76
C MET A 57 6.68 3.35 3.92
N ASP A 58 7.97 3.58 3.68
CA ASP A 58 8.92 3.76 4.77
C ASP A 58 8.73 5.13 5.42
N ILE A 59 9.11 5.26 6.67
CA ILE A 59 9.07 6.53 7.39
C ILE A 59 10.24 7.42 6.99
N TYR A 60 11.42 6.84 6.86
CA TYR A 60 12.62 7.58 6.48
C TYR A 60 12.96 7.29 5.02
N VAL A 61 12.55 8.18 4.12
CA VAL A 61 12.75 8.04 2.68
C VAL A 61 13.70 9.14 2.21
N GLY A 62 15.00 8.82 2.20
CA GLY A 62 16.04 9.83 1.96
C GLY A 62 15.98 10.91 3.04
N GLN A 63 15.80 12.15 2.63
CA GLN A 63 15.63 13.29 3.55
C GLN A 63 14.17 13.64 3.83
N GLU A 64 13.24 12.88 3.27
CA GLU A 64 11.81 13.09 3.47
C GLU A 64 11.27 12.16 4.55
N LEU A 65 10.20 12.58 5.22
CA LEU A 65 9.43 11.71 6.10
C LEU A 65 8.28 11.06 5.33
N GLY A 66 8.15 9.74 5.46
CA GLY A 66 7.06 9.01 4.82
C GLY A 66 5.67 9.49 5.24
N ILE A 67 5.51 9.99 6.47
CA ILE A 67 4.27 10.62 6.93
C ILE A 67 3.92 11.83 6.05
N ASP A 68 4.90 12.66 5.71
CA ASP A 68 4.69 13.84 4.88
C ASP A 68 4.36 13.46 3.44
N ILE A 69 5.06 12.44 2.90
CA ILE A 69 4.75 11.90 1.58
C ILE A 69 3.31 11.33 1.57
N ALA A 70 2.95 10.57 2.57
CA ALA A 70 1.61 10.00 2.70
C ALA A 70 0.53 11.08 2.77
N ARG A 71 0.79 12.17 3.48
CA ARG A 71 -0.13 13.31 3.55
C ARG A 71 -0.33 13.94 2.17
N GLN A 72 0.75 14.10 1.40
CA GLN A 72 0.66 14.59 0.02
C GLN A 72 -0.14 13.64 -0.87
N LEU A 73 0.05 12.33 -0.73
CA LEU A 73 -0.73 11.33 -1.47
C LEU A 73 -2.22 11.45 -1.16
N ARG A 74 -2.59 11.58 0.12
CA ARG A 74 -3.99 11.79 0.51
C ARG A 74 -4.55 13.09 -0.06
N ASN A 75 -3.75 14.15 -0.06
CA ASN A 75 -4.17 15.46 -0.57
C ASN A 75 -4.43 15.46 -2.08
N VAL A 76 -3.74 14.63 -2.84
CA VAL A 76 -3.99 14.50 -4.29
C VAL A 76 -5.04 13.45 -4.63
N GLY A 77 -5.71 12.88 -3.63
CA GLY A 77 -6.85 12.00 -3.83
C GLY A 77 -6.56 10.51 -3.74
N TYR A 78 -5.38 10.10 -3.28
CA TYR A 78 -5.12 8.69 -3.03
C TYR A 78 -5.89 8.22 -1.79
N GLU A 79 -6.91 7.38 -1.98
CA GLU A 79 -7.78 6.92 -0.90
C GLU A 79 -7.63 5.43 -0.60
N ASN A 80 -6.80 4.72 -1.35
CA ASN A 80 -6.59 3.29 -1.19
C ASN A 80 -5.67 2.97 0.00
N LEU A 81 -5.29 1.71 0.12
CA LEU A 81 -4.57 1.19 1.28
C LEU A 81 -3.17 1.78 1.40
N LEU A 82 -2.82 2.14 2.63
CA LEU A 82 -1.50 2.66 3.00
C LEU A 82 -0.99 1.89 4.22
N ILE A 83 0.18 1.27 4.08
CA ILE A 83 0.84 0.52 5.14
C ILE A 83 2.24 1.08 5.32
N PHE A 84 2.56 1.51 6.54
CA PHE A 84 3.93 1.91 6.84
C PHE A 84 4.78 0.66 7.12
N SER A 85 5.96 0.62 6.52
CA SER A 85 6.95 -0.46 6.66
C SER A 85 8.29 0.18 7.03
N THR A 86 8.69 0.08 8.30
CA THR A 86 9.78 0.89 8.83
C THR A 86 10.47 0.22 10.02
N ILE A 87 11.68 0.68 10.35
CA ILE A 87 12.43 0.22 11.52
C ILE A 87 12.01 0.91 12.83
N THR A 88 11.18 1.95 12.78
CA THR A 88 10.80 2.75 13.94
C THR A 88 9.32 2.65 14.24
N ASP A 89 8.94 2.62 15.51
CA ASP A 89 7.55 2.71 15.97
C ASP A 89 7.15 4.12 16.41
N GLU A 90 8.07 5.09 16.31
CA GLU A 90 7.85 6.45 16.80
C GLU A 90 6.68 7.16 16.11
N TYR A 91 6.35 6.78 14.88
CA TYR A 91 5.31 7.42 14.08
C TYR A 91 4.00 6.62 14.04
N ALA A 92 3.89 5.56 14.83
CA ALA A 92 2.70 4.70 14.80
C ALA A 92 1.43 5.47 15.12
N ILE A 93 1.46 6.33 16.15
CA ILE A 93 0.31 7.16 16.52
C ILE A 93 0.02 8.19 15.42
N GLU A 94 1.05 8.88 14.93
CA GLU A 94 0.91 9.90 13.90
C GLU A 94 0.39 9.34 12.57
N SER A 95 0.63 8.04 12.30
CA SER A 95 0.15 7.39 11.09
C SER A 95 -1.38 7.43 10.94
N TYR A 96 -2.11 7.55 12.04
CA TYR A 96 -3.57 7.72 12.00
C TYR A 96 -3.98 9.02 11.32
N SER A 97 -3.16 10.07 11.40
CA SER A 97 -3.49 11.36 10.78
C SER A 97 -3.52 11.30 9.25
N VAL A 98 -2.85 10.32 8.65
CA VAL A 98 -2.86 10.08 7.20
C VAL A 98 -3.70 8.85 6.83
N LYS A 99 -4.54 8.38 7.74
CA LYS A 99 -5.45 7.24 7.55
C LYS A 99 -4.72 5.99 7.10
N ALA A 100 -3.57 5.69 7.73
CA ALA A 100 -2.85 4.46 7.48
C ALA A 100 -3.70 3.25 7.89
N ASN A 101 -3.67 2.21 7.08
CA ASN A 101 -4.42 0.99 7.30
C ASN A 101 -3.61 -0.06 8.07
N GLY A 102 -2.30 0.09 8.08
CA GLY A 102 -1.40 -0.81 8.80
C GLY A 102 -0.04 -0.20 9.05
N TYR A 103 0.69 -0.85 9.94
CA TYR A 103 2.03 -0.45 10.34
C TYR A 103 2.82 -1.72 10.66
N ILE A 104 3.95 -1.93 9.98
CA ILE A 104 4.76 -3.12 10.17
C ILE A 104 6.22 -2.73 10.43
N LEU A 105 6.80 -3.31 11.47
CA LEU A 105 8.20 -3.05 11.83
C LEU A 105 9.14 -3.99 11.09
N LYS A 106 10.17 -3.43 10.49
CA LYS A 106 11.28 -4.18 9.90
C LYS A 106 12.26 -4.64 11.01
N PRO A 107 12.93 -5.77 10.85
CA PRO A 107 12.71 -6.77 9.82
C PRO A 107 11.45 -7.60 10.12
N TYR A 108 10.72 -7.98 9.08
CA TYR A 108 9.55 -8.83 9.24
C TYR A 108 9.63 -10.07 8.37
N ASN A 109 8.90 -11.09 8.80
CA ASN A 109 8.80 -12.38 8.13
C ASN A 109 7.39 -12.58 7.56
N MET A 110 7.18 -13.71 6.90
CA MET A 110 5.87 -14.03 6.31
C MET A 110 4.74 -14.03 7.33
N PRO A 111 4.84 -14.64 8.52
CA PRO A 111 3.75 -14.59 9.50
C PRO A 111 3.34 -13.17 9.91
N ARG A 112 4.30 -12.25 10.07
CA ARG A 112 3.99 -10.86 10.37
C ARG A 112 3.31 -10.14 9.22
N LEU A 113 3.81 -10.36 8.01
CA LEU A 113 3.20 -9.77 6.81
C LEU A 113 1.78 -10.30 6.61
N GLU A 114 1.58 -11.61 6.76
CA GLU A 114 0.24 -12.20 6.67
C GLU A 114 -0.72 -11.60 7.69
N ASN A 115 -0.27 -11.43 8.94
CA ASN A 115 -1.10 -10.86 9.98
C ASN A 115 -1.60 -9.46 9.63
N VAL A 116 -0.73 -8.62 9.07
CA VAL A 116 -1.10 -7.26 8.64
C VAL A 116 -1.97 -7.30 7.40
N LEU A 117 -1.53 -8.00 6.34
CA LEU A 117 -2.24 -8.01 5.06
C LEU A 117 -3.59 -8.71 5.14
N ASP A 118 -3.72 -9.81 5.87
CA ASP A 118 -5.00 -10.49 6.03
C ASP A 118 -6.04 -9.55 6.63
N ARG A 119 -5.66 -8.81 7.67
CA ARG A 119 -6.54 -7.84 8.32
C ARG A 119 -6.87 -6.66 7.41
N VAL A 120 -5.88 -6.10 6.74
CA VAL A 120 -6.03 -4.92 5.87
C VAL A 120 -6.88 -5.27 4.64
N LEU A 121 -6.61 -6.40 4.01
CA LEU A 121 -7.35 -6.83 2.82
C LEU A 121 -8.77 -7.31 3.14
N GLU A 122 -8.99 -7.91 4.28
CA GLU A 122 -10.33 -8.28 4.73
C GLU A 122 -11.22 -7.05 4.84
N LYS A 123 -10.73 -5.99 5.46
CA LYS A 123 -11.45 -4.72 5.57
C LYS A 123 -11.65 -4.06 4.21
N TYR A 124 -10.64 -4.10 3.34
CA TYR A 124 -10.71 -3.56 1.98
C TYR A 124 -11.79 -4.26 1.15
N ASP A 125 -11.83 -5.60 1.19
CA ASP A 125 -12.84 -6.38 0.46
C ASP A 125 -14.25 -6.16 1.04
N THR A 126 -14.38 -5.77 2.30
CA THR A 126 -15.65 -5.41 2.91
C THR A 126 -16.16 -4.05 2.39
N ASP A 127 -15.25 -3.10 2.17
CA ASP A 127 -15.60 -1.75 1.75
C ASP A 127 -15.77 -1.60 0.24
N PHE A 128 -15.24 -2.53 -0.55
CA PHE A 128 -15.24 -2.47 -2.02
C PHE A 128 -15.72 -3.79 -2.63
N MET A 129 -16.47 -3.69 -3.71
CA MET A 129 -16.81 -4.83 -4.54
C MET A 129 -15.85 -4.89 -5.73
N ARG A 130 -15.27 -6.08 -5.99
CA ARG A 130 -14.45 -6.31 -7.17
C ARG A 130 -15.31 -6.61 -8.38
N VAL A 131 -15.20 -5.76 -9.36
CA VAL A 131 -15.93 -5.92 -10.64
C VAL A 131 -14.92 -6.23 -11.73
N LYS A 132 -15.15 -7.35 -12.44
CA LYS A 132 -14.33 -7.71 -13.60
C LYS A 132 -14.79 -6.90 -14.80
N VAL A 133 -13.89 -6.06 -15.33
CA VAL A 133 -14.13 -5.27 -16.54
C VAL A 133 -13.11 -5.74 -17.58
N ARG A 134 -13.59 -6.42 -18.64
CA ARG A 134 -12.74 -7.08 -19.63
C ARG A 134 -11.83 -8.11 -18.93
N ASN A 135 -10.50 -7.94 -19.00
CA ASN A 135 -9.53 -8.82 -18.33
C ASN A 135 -8.95 -8.18 -17.06
N THR A 136 -9.59 -7.15 -16.53
CA THR A 136 -9.12 -6.40 -15.37
C THR A 136 -10.19 -6.37 -14.30
N TYR A 137 -9.77 -6.39 -13.02
CA TYR A 137 -10.68 -6.18 -11.89
C TYR A 137 -10.62 -4.73 -11.45
N VAL A 138 -11.79 -4.14 -11.27
CA VAL A 138 -11.95 -2.77 -10.75
C VAL A 138 -12.64 -2.86 -9.39
N ASN A 139 -12.09 -2.14 -8.41
CA ASN A 139 -12.68 -2.03 -7.09
C ASN A 139 -13.68 -0.89 -7.08
N VAL A 140 -14.93 -1.21 -6.75
CA VAL A 140 -16.02 -0.23 -6.70
C VAL A 140 -16.51 -0.15 -5.24
N PRO A 141 -16.52 1.04 -4.60
CA PRO A 141 -17.09 1.19 -3.28
C PRO A 141 -18.56 0.73 -3.25
N TYR A 142 -18.96 0.02 -2.21
CA TYR A 142 -20.34 -0.44 -2.08
C TYR A 142 -21.35 0.71 -2.16
N SER A 143 -20.97 1.90 -1.68
CA SER A 143 -21.80 3.10 -1.75
C SER A 143 -22.11 3.56 -3.18
N ASP A 144 -21.29 3.20 -4.16
CA ASP A 144 -21.45 3.58 -5.57
C ASP A 144 -22.24 2.55 -6.36
N ILE A 145 -22.66 1.45 -5.74
CA ILE A 145 -23.43 0.40 -6.40
C ILE A 145 -24.91 0.78 -6.34
N ILE A 146 -25.51 0.86 -7.54
CA ILE A 146 -26.94 1.17 -7.67
C ILE A 146 -27.69 -0.16 -7.82
N TYR A 147 -28.62 -0.42 -6.91
CA TYR A 147 -29.52 -1.57 -6.99
C TYR A 147 -30.80 -1.15 -7.72
N ILE A 148 -31.11 -1.90 -8.75
CA ILE A 148 -32.35 -1.69 -9.51
C ILE A 148 -33.38 -2.70 -9.06
#